data_a5cf8b30fd8ce9a96bda23ac5112abef
#
_entry.id   a5cf8b30fd8ce9a96bda23ac5112abef
#
_cell.length_a   1.000
_cell.length_b   1.000
_cell.length_c   1.000
_cell.angle_alpha   90.00
_cell.angle_beta   90.00
_cell.angle_gamma   90.00
#
_symmetry.space_group_name_H-M   'P 1'
#
loop_
_entity.id
_entity.type
_entity.pdbx_description
1 polymer ?
#
loop_
_entity_poly.entity_id
_entity_poly.type
_entity_poly.pdbx_seq_one_letter_code
_entity_poly.pdbx_strand_id
1 'polypeptide(L)'
;IVSGSGNQGITASVPVWKYGQLMGADEEKILRAVCLSDLITIHQKTGIGRLSAYCGAVSAGVGAGCGIAWLRGTLENAVAMISGCICDGAKASCASKIAMGVGCGILGYDMYRNGDNFRSGDGIVGDDVEDTIRHVGVLATEGMRETDRVILKIMTE
;
A
#
# COMPACT_ATOMS: atom_id res chain seq x y z
N ILE A 1 3.78 -8.23 14.73
CA ILE A 1 4.24 -8.83 13.49
C ILE A 1 3.04 -9.41 12.75
N VAL A 2 2.85 -9.02 11.51
CA VAL A 2 1.80 -9.58 10.64
C VAL A 2 2.48 -10.25 9.44
N SER A 3 2.04 -11.45 9.10
CA SER A 3 2.57 -12.26 7.97
C SER A 3 4.10 -12.39 7.93
N GLY A 4 4.74 -12.46 9.09
CA GLY A 4 6.19 -12.65 9.22
C GLY A 4 7.03 -11.38 9.11
N SER A 5 6.44 -10.18 9.07
CA SER A 5 7.15 -8.91 8.96
C SER A 5 6.74 -7.93 10.07
N GLY A 6 7.73 -7.32 10.72
CA GLY A 6 7.53 -6.27 11.70
C GLY A 6 6.94 -5.00 11.07
N ASN A 7 7.44 -4.60 9.91
CA ASN A 7 6.94 -3.43 9.19
C ASN A 7 5.47 -3.57 8.80
N GLN A 8 5.03 -4.76 8.39
CA GLN A 8 3.61 -5.02 8.11
C GLN A 8 2.75 -4.88 9.38
N GLY A 9 3.19 -5.44 10.50
CA GLY A 9 2.49 -5.32 11.77
C GLY A 9 2.36 -3.87 12.24
N ILE A 10 3.45 -3.10 12.17
CA ILE A 10 3.45 -1.68 12.52
C ILE A 10 2.49 -0.90 11.61
N THR A 11 2.55 -1.13 10.31
CA THR A 11 1.71 -0.44 9.33
C THR A 11 0.23 -0.79 9.50
N ALA A 12 -0.10 -2.04 9.80
CA ALA A 12 -1.49 -2.46 10.00
C ALA A 12 -2.09 -1.93 11.30
N SER A 13 -1.30 -1.81 12.38
CA SER A 13 -1.85 -1.52 13.71
C SER A 13 -1.71 -0.05 14.14
N VAL A 14 -0.52 0.54 14.02
CA VAL A 14 -0.24 1.85 14.63
C VAL A 14 -1.10 2.98 14.05
N PRO A 15 -1.30 3.11 12.73
CA PRO A 15 -2.16 4.18 12.17
C PRO A 15 -3.60 4.06 12.65
N VAL A 16 -4.13 2.85 12.72
CA VAL A 16 -5.52 2.59 13.18
C VAL A 16 -5.67 2.96 14.65
N TRP A 17 -4.73 2.52 15.48
CA TRP A 17 -4.72 2.84 16.91
C TRP A 17 -4.66 4.35 17.15
N LYS A 18 -3.70 5.03 16.53
CA LYS A 18 -3.54 6.48 16.67
C LYS A 18 -4.75 7.25 16.18
N TYR A 19 -5.29 6.85 15.04
CA TYR A 19 -6.47 7.48 14.49
C TYR A 19 -7.69 7.32 15.41
N GLY A 20 -7.91 6.12 15.93
CA GLY A 20 -8.98 5.85 16.90
C GLY A 20 -8.87 6.70 18.17
N GLN A 21 -7.64 6.84 18.70
CA GLN A 21 -7.40 7.73 19.84
C GLN A 21 -7.73 9.21 19.51
N LEU A 22 -7.31 9.70 18.34
CA LEU A 22 -7.60 11.07 17.90
C LEU A 22 -9.10 11.33 17.68
N MET A 23 -9.86 10.31 17.31
CA MET A 23 -11.31 10.38 17.17
C MET A 23 -12.06 10.34 18.52
N GLY A 24 -11.37 10.00 19.62
CA GLY A 24 -12.01 9.75 20.90
C GLY A 24 -12.85 8.47 20.95
N ALA A 25 -12.53 7.48 20.08
CA ALA A 25 -13.19 6.18 20.12
C ALA A 25 -12.81 5.41 21.39
N ASP A 26 -13.73 4.58 21.90
CA ASP A 26 -13.42 3.72 23.02
C ASP A 26 -12.40 2.64 22.64
N GLU A 27 -11.68 2.13 23.63
CA GLU A 27 -10.57 1.20 23.44
C GLU A 27 -11.03 -0.10 22.75
N GLU A 28 -12.20 -0.62 23.12
CA GLU A 28 -12.74 -1.84 22.50
C GLU A 28 -12.97 -1.64 21.00
N LYS A 29 -13.55 -0.50 20.61
CA LYS A 29 -13.79 -0.15 19.22
C LYS A 29 -12.47 -0.01 18.47
N ILE A 30 -11.46 0.61 19.06
CA ILE A 30 -10.11 0.73 18.46
C ILE A 30 -9.50 -0.66 18.26
N LEU A 31 -9.56 -1.53 19.26
CA LEU A 31 -9.02 -2.89 19.16
C LEU A 31 -9.71 -3.70 18.06
N ARG A 32 -11.02 -3.60 17.93
CA ARG A 32 -11.78 -4.24 16.84
C ARG A 32 -11.33 -3.74 15.47
N ALA A 33 -11.09 -2.43 15.33
CA ALA A 33 -10.59 -1.85 14.09
C ALA A 33 -9.17 -2.32 13.75
N VAL A 34 -8.29 -2.46 14.75
CA VAL A 34 -6.94 -3.03 14.57
C VAL A 34 -7.04 -4.50 14.17
N CYS A 35 -7.89 -5.29 14.81
CA CYS A 35 -8.12 -6.69 14.42
C CYS A 35 -8.62 -6.80 12.98
N LEU A 36 -9.54 -5.95 12.55
CA LEU A 36 -10.02 -5.89 11.17
C LEU A 36 -8.87 -5.58 10.20
N SER A 37 -8.05 -4.59 10.51
CA SER A 37 -6.89 -4.22 9.71
C SER A 37 -5.91 -5.39 9.55
N ASP A 38 -5.59 -6.07 10.63
CA ASP A 38 -4.70 -7.23 10.64
C ASP A 38 -5.30 -8.39 9.82
N LEU A 39 -6.58 -8.68 10.00
CA LEU A 39 -7.27 -9.74 9.25
C LEU A 39 -7.30 -9.46 7.75
N ILE A 40 -7.60 -8.23 7.33
CA ILE A 40 -7.57 -7.83 5.92
C ILE A 40 -6.15 -7.95 5.36
N THR A 41 -5.14 -7.52 6.11
CA THR A 41 -3.73 -7.66 5.73
C THR A 41 -3.34 -9.13 5.53
N ILE A 42 -3.73 -9.99 6.46
CA ILE A 42 -3.48 -11.43 6.39
C ILE A 42 -4.23 -12.04 5.19
N HIS A 43 -5.48 -11.68 5.01
CA HIS A 43 -6.31 -12.18 3.91
C HIS A 43 -5.71 -11.84 2.55
N GLN A 44 -5.26 -10.61 2.33
CA GLN A 44 -4.53 -10.23 1.12
C GLN A 44 -3.29 -11.10 0.90
N LYS A 45 -2.53 -11.37 1.98
CA LYS A 45 -1.31 -12.18 1.91
C LYS A 45 -1.57 -13.65 1.59
N THR A 46 -2.77 -14.17 1.79
CA THR A 46 -3.11 -15.55 1.36
C THR A 46 -3.08 -15.68 -0.16
N GLY A 47 -3.51 -14.67 -0.89
CA GLY A 47 -3.46 -14.63 -2.35
C GLY A 47 -2.10 -14.20 -2.92
N ILE A 48 -1.43 -13.24 -2.26
CA ILE A 48 -0.15 -12.68 -2.73
C ILE A 48 1.04 -13.60 -2.39
N GLY A 49 0.92 -14.39 -1.34
CA GLY A 49 2.02 -15.22 -0.82
C GLY A 49 2.94 -14.45 0.14
N ARG A 50 3.78 -15.21 0.89
CA ARG A 50 4.69 -14.62 1.89
C ARG A 50 5.85 -13.87 1.26
N LEU A 51 6.36 -14.37 0.15
CA LEU A 51 7.44 -13.77 -0.63
C LEU A 51 6.88 -13.43 -2.00
N SER A 52 6.72 -12.15 -2.29
CA SER A 52 6.22 -11.66 -3.57
C SER A 52 6.81 -10.28 -3.88
N ALA A 53 6.79 -9.89 -5.15
CA ALA A 53 7.16 -8.54 -5.57
C ALA A 53 6.20 -7.45 -5.05
N TYR A 54 5.00 -7.83 -4.56
CA TYR A 54 4.11 -6.91 -3.87
C TYR A 54 4.65 -6.52 -2.50
N CYS A 55 4.79 -5.22 -2.30
CA CYS A 55 5.26 -4.70 -1.02
C CYS A 55 4.25 -5.00 0.09
N GLY A 56 4.66 -5.79 1.08
CA GLY A 56 3.82 -6.17 2.22
C GLY A 56 3.40 -4.98 3.08
N ALA A 57 4.25 -3.93 3.18
CA ALA A 57 3.89 -2.72 3.91
C ALA A 57 2.78 -1.94 3.19
N VAL A 58 2.75 -1.92 1.85
CA VAL A 58 1.65 -1.29 1.08
C VAL A 58 0.35 -2.06 1.30
N SER A 59 0.38 -3.41 1.25
CA SER A 59 -0.79 -4.24 1.55
C SER A 59 -1.30 -4.01 2.98
N ALA A 60 -0.40 -3.88 3.96
CA ALA A 60 -0.74 -3.57 5.33
C ALA A 60 -1.31 -2.14 5.49
N GLY A 61 -0.83 -1.19 4.67
CA GLY A 61 -1.40 0.16 4.59
C GLY A 61 -2.85 0.16 4.14
N VAL A 62 -3.22 -0.70 3.20
CA VAL A 62 -4.63 -0.91 2.81
C VAL A 62 -5.44 -1.49 3.96
N GLY A 63 -4.90 -2.48 4.67
CA GLY A 63 -5.52 -3.01 5.88
C GLY A 63 -5.79 -1.92 6.92
N ALA A 64 -4.80 -1.06 7.18
CA ALA A 64 -4.96 0.08 8.08
C ALA A 64 -6.04 1.06 7.58
N GLY A 65 -6.08 1.36 6.29
CA GLY A 65 -7.14 2.15 5.66
C GLY A 65 -8.53 1.57 5.91
N CYS A 66 -8.67 0.24 5.78
CA CYS A 66 -9.92 -0.46 6.09
C CYS A 66 -10.31 -0.36 7.56
N GLY A 67 -9.36 -0.51 8.50
CA GLY A 67 -9.61 -0.32 9.94
C GLY A 67 -10.08 1.10 10.25
N ILE A 68 -9.44 2.12 9.67
CA ILE A 68 -9.84 3.52 9.82
C ILE A 68 -11.22 3.78 9.21
N ALA A 69 -11.48 3.26 8.00
CA ALA A 69 -12.77 3.39 7.34
C ALA A 69 -13.89 2.75 8.16
N TRP A 70 -13.64 1.59 8.76
CA TRP A 70 -14.59 0.94 9.66
C TRP A 70 -14.90 1.80 10.90
N LEU A 71 -13.90 2.43 11.51
CA LEU A 71 -14.10 3.38 12.60
C LEU A 71 -15.06 4.51 12.20
N ARG A 72 -15.03 4.90 10.92
CA ARG A 72 -15.90 5.92 10.33
C ARG A 72 -17.23 5.39 9.79
N GLY A 73 -17.44 4.07 9.79
CA GLY A 73 -18.66 3.44 9.26
C GLY A 73 -18.67 3.24 7.74
N THR A 74 -17.49 3.30 7.07
CA THR A 74 -17.33 3.02 5.64
C THR A 74 -16.19 2.03 5.42
N LEU A 75 -16.38 1.01 4.60
CA LEU A 75 -15.36 -0.02 4.35
C LEU A 75 -15.12 -0.28 2.85
N GLU A 76 -16.16 -0.26 2.04
CA GLU A 76 -16.15 -0.69 0.65
C GLU A 76 -15.08 0.05 -0.18
N ASN A 77 -15.05 1.38 -0.05
CA ASN A 77 -14.09 2.21 -0.80
C ASN A 77 -12.64 1.97 -0.35
N ALA A 78 -12.41 1.66 0.93
CA ALA A 78 -11.07 1.38 1.42
C ALA A 78 -10.53 0.06 0.85
N VAL A 79 -11.37 -0.97 0.75
CA VAL A 79 -11.01 -2.26 0.13
C VAL A 79 -10.69 -2.06 -1.36
N ALA A 80 -11.45 -1.24 -2.08
CA ALA A 80 -11.22 -0.95 -3.49
C ALA A 80 -9.85 -0.30 -3.76
N MET A 81 -9.22 0.34 -2.77
CA MET A 81 -7.88 0.92 -2.89
C MET A 81 -6.75 -0.12 -3.02
N ILE A 82 -7.03 -1.41 -2.78
CA ILE A 82 -6.05 -2.50 -2.98
C ILE A 82 -5.51 -2.49 -4.41
N SER A 83 -6.35 -2.16 -5.39
CA SER A 83 -5.92 -2.04 -6.79
C SER A 83 -5.08 -0.79 -7.09
N GLY A 84 -4.89 0.10 -6.12
CA GLY A 84 -4.22 1.40 -6.30
C GLY A 84 -2.79 1.34 -6.82
N CYS A 85 -2.10 0.21 -6.60
CA CYS A 85 -0.71 0.01 -7.05
C CYS A 85 -0.60 -0.61 -8.44
N ILE A 86 -1.73 -0.94 -9.11
CA ILE A 86 -1.76 -1.65 -10.38
C ILE A 86 -2.65 -0.91 -11.37
N CYS A 87 -2.29 -0.89 -12.65
CA CYS A 87 -3.16 -0.38 -13.70
C CYS A 87 -4.22 -1.43 -14.05
N ASP A 88 -5.47 -1.14 -13.74
CA ASP A 88 -6.65 -1.96 -14.02
C ASP A 88 -7.60 -1.28 -15.03
N GLY A 89 -7.04 -0.45 -15.91
CA GLY A 89 -7.77 0.33 -16.91
C GLY A 89 -8.17 1.72 -16.44
N ALA A 90 -8.61 2.56 -17.39
CA ALA A 90 -9.04 3.94 -17.12
C ALA A 90 -10.43 3.96 -16.48
N LYS A 91 -10.49 4.19 -15.18
CA LYS A 91 -11.72 4.18 -14.38
C LYS A 91 -11.71 5.32 -13.36
N ALA A 92 -12.83 5.49 -12.65
CA ALA A 92 -12.94 6.44 -11.54
C ALA A 92 -11.85 6.26 -10.47
N SER A 93 -11.36 5.02 -10.26
CA SER A 93 -10.24 4.70 -9.37
C SER A 93 -8.93 5.40 -9.76
N CYS A 94 -8.77 5.84 -11.02
CA CYS A 94 -7.59 6.60 -11.43
C CYS A 94 -7.44 7.93 -10.66
N ALA A 95 -8.54 8.55 -10.26
CA ALA A 95 -8.48 9.75 -9.43
C ALA A 95 -7.76 9.51 -8.09
N SER A 96 -8.05 8.37 -7.43
CA SER A 96 -7.38 7.97 -6.21
C SER A 96 -5.89 7.65 -6.44
N LYS A 97 -5.56 7.00 -7.56
CA LYS A 97 -4.17 6.70 -7.94
C LYS A 97 -3.36 7.98 -8.20
N ILE A 98 -3.98 8.97 -8.85
CA ILE A 98 -3.38 10.30 -9.05
C ILE A 98 -3.11 10.96 -7.71
N ALA A 99 -4.10 10.97 -6.79
CA ALA A 99 -3.94 11.55 -5.46
C ALA A 99 -2.81 10.85 -4.67
N MET A 100 -2.71 9.53 -4.74
CA MET A 100 -1.61 8.76 -4.14
C MET A 100 -0.25 9.14 -4.75
N GLY A 101 -0.15 9.22 -6.07
CA GLY A 101 1.10 9.59 -6.76
C GLY A 101 1.56 11.00 -6.40
N VAL A 102 0.64 11.96 -6.39
CA VAL A 102 0.94 13.35 -5.96
C VAL A 102 1.35 13.37 -4.48
N GLY A 103 0.64 12.64 -3.62
CA GLY A 103 0.97 12.53 -2.21
C GLY A 103 2.37 11.93 -1.97
N CYS A 104 2.76 10.90 -2.71
CA CYS A 104 4.11 10.34 -2.66
C CYS A 104 5.17 11.36 -3.10
N GLY A 105 4.89 12.14 -4.14
CA GLY A 105 5.81 13.20 -4.59
C GLY A 105 6.01 14.30 -3.54
N ILE A 106 4.92 14.74 -2.88
CA ILE A 106 5.00 15.71 -1.79
C ILE A 106 5.78 15.13 -0.61
N LEU A 107 5.50 13.89 -0.22
CA LEU A 107 6.23 13.21 0.85
C LEU A 107 7.73 13.13 0.54
N GLY A 108 8.08 12.74 -0.69
CA GLY A 108 9.49 12.70 -1.12
C GLY A 108 10.19 14.06 -1.03
N TYR A 109 9.48 15.13 -1.39
CA TYR A 109 9.98 16.48 -1.23
C TYR A 109 10.20 16.88 0.24
N ASP A 110 9.24 16.56 1.11
CA ASP A 110 9.34 16.85 2.54
C ASP A 110 10.46 16.03 3.20
N MET A 111 10.64 14.77 2.82
CA MET A 111 11.78 13.93 3.24
C MET A 111 13.12 14.61 2.84
N TYR A 112 13.24 15.02 1.57
CA TYR A 112 14.44 15.72 1.10
C TYR A 112 14.73 16.98 1.92
N ARG A 113 13.73 17.79 2.22
CA ARG A 113 13.88 19.00 3.05
C ARG A 113 14.35 18.70 4.48
N ASN A 114 13.97 17.55 5.00
CA ASN A 114 14.36 17.12 6.35
C ASN A 114 15.72 16.39 6.38
N GLY A 115 16.37 16.21 5.22
CA GLY A 115 17.64 15.50 5.11
C GLY A 115 17.50 13.98 5.02
N ASP A 116 16.27 13.47 4.91
CA ASP A 116 15.97 12.05 4.73
C ASP A 116 15.93 11.73 3.24
N ASN A 117 16.91 11.01 2.74
CA ASN A 117 16.99 10.68 1.32
C ASN A 117 17.17 9.18 1.14
N PHE A 118 16.50 8.64 0.13
CA PHE A 118 16.85 7.33 -0.41
C PHE A 118 18.21 7.39 -1.09
N ARG A 119 18.97 6.31 -0.98
CA ARG A 119 20.33 6.21 -1.53
C ARG A 119 20.44 5.03 -2.46
N SER A 120 21.47 5.03 -3.29
CA SER A 120 21.84 3.88 -4.10
C SER A 120 21.92 2.62 -3.25
N GLY A 121 21.21 1.57 -3.68
CA GLY A 121 21.07 0.30 -2.93
C GLY A 121 19.86 0.23 -2.00
N ASP A 122 19.07 1.29 -1.84
CA ASP A 122 17.77 1.24 -1.18
C ASP A 122 16.73 0.61 -2.14
N GLY A 123 16.66 -0.71 -2.16
CA GLY A 123 15.82 -1.44 -3.09
C GLY A 123 16.30 -1.28 -4.54
N ILE A 124 15.46 -0.71 -5.42
CA ILE A 124 15.79 -0.48 -6.83
C ILE A 124 16.33 0.93 -7.11
N VAL A 125 16.60 1.72 -6.08
CA VAL A 125 17.19 3.05 -6.25
C VAL A 125 18.62 2.91 -6.80
N GLY A 126 18.86 3.55 -7.94
CA GLY A 126 20.15 3.58 -8.63
C GLY A 126 21.08 4.66 -8.09
N ASP A 127 22.23 4.82 -8.76
CA ASP A 127 23.23 5.81 -8.37
C ASP A 127 22.77 7.24 -8.65
N ASP A 128 21.88 7.40 -9.61
CA ASP A 128 21.24 8.66 -9.95
C ASP A 128 19.77 8.46 -10.37
N VAL A 129 19.11 9.56 -10.73
CA VAL A 129 17.69 9.57 -11.13
C VAL A 129 17.47 8.77 -12.41
N GLU A 130 18.35 8.87 -13.38
CA GLU A 130 18.24 8.15 -14.66
C GLU A 130 18.42 6.64 -14.48
N ASP A 131 19.33 6.23 -13.62
CA ASP A 131 19.50 4.83 -13.24
C ASP A 131 18.25 4.28 -12.55
N THR A 132 17.69 5.04 -11.64
CA THR A 132 16.43 4.66 -10.96
C THR A 132 15.29 4.52 -11.97
N ILE A 133 15.14 5.47 -12.90
CA ILE A 133 14.13 5.41 -13.97
C ILE A 133 14.35 4.17 -14.84
N ARG A 134 15.59 3.86 -15.20
CA ARG A 134 15.94 2.67 -15.98
C ARG A 134 15.58 1.38 -15.22
N HIS A 135 15.86 1.29 -13.92
CA HIS A 135 15.49 0.12 -13.10
C HIS A 135 13.97 -0.08 -13.04
N VAL A 136 13.20 1.01 -12.87
CA VAL A 136 11.73 0.97 -12.93
C VAL A 136 11.26 0.48 -14.31
N GLY A 137 11.89 0.96 -15.38
CA GLY A 137 11.58 0.54 -16.75
C GLY A 137 11.80 -0.96 -16.98
N VAL A 138 12.93 -1.50 -16.52
CA VAL A 138 13.24 -2.93 -16.59
C VAL A 138 12.22 -3.75 -15.80
N LEU A 139 11.92 -3.33 -14.57
CA LEU A 139 10.91 -4.00 -13.75
C LEU A 139 9.54 -4.03 -14.44
N ALA A 140 9.13 -2.93 -15.04
CA ALA A 140 7.84 -2.82 -15.73
C ALA A 140 7.80 -3.69 -17.00
N THR A 141 8.84 -3.67 -17.84
CA THR A 141 8.84 -4.34 -19.15
C THR A 141 9.15 -5.84 -19.05
N GLU A 142 10.01 -6.24 -18.15
CA GLU A 142 10.46 -7.62 -18.00
C GLU A 142 9.80 -8.31 -16.81
N GLY A 143 9.83 -7.68 -15.63
CA GLY A 143 9.32 -8.27 -14.40
C GLY A 143 7.80 -8.34 -14.31
N MET A 144 7.08 -7.41 -14.95
CA MET A 144 5.61 -7.34 -14.89
C MET A 144 4.91 -7.89 -16.15
N ARG A 145 5.63 -8.46 -17.09
CA ARG A 145 5.08 -8.92 -18.37
C ARG A 145 3.90 -9.90 -18.24
N GLU A 146 3.99 -10.84 -17.32
CA GLU A 146 2.89 -11.79 -17.06
C GLU A 146 1.77 -11.14 -16.23
N THR A 147 2.08 -10.11 -15.45
CA THR A 147 1.11 -9.36 -14.64
C THR A 147 0.05 -8.71 -15.52
N ASP A 148 0.44 -8.06 -16.62
CA ASP A 148 -0.49 -7.44 -17.57
C ASP A 148 -1.45 -8.47 -18.16
N ARG A 149 -0.95 -9.66 -18.51
CA ARG A 149 -1.77 -10.75 -19.05
C ARG A 149 -2.81 -11.23 -18.03
N VAL A 150 -2.43 -11.36 -16.77
CA VAL A 150 -3.33 -11.76 -15.69
C VAL A 150 -4.38 -10.69 -15.42
N ILE A 151 -3.99 -9.41 -15.39
CA ILE A 151 -4.93 -8.30 -15.23
C ILE A 151 -5.97 -8.29 -16.34
N LEU A 152 -5.54 -8.40 -17.61
CA LEU A 152 -6.44 -8.45 -18.77
C LEU A 152 -7.42 -9.63 -18.66
N LYS A 153 -6.96 -10.79 -18.24
CA LYS A 153 -7.81 -11.96 -18.01
C LYS A 153 -8.90 -11.66 -16.97
N ILE A 154 -8.52 -11.12 -15.80
CA ILE A 154 -9.47 -10.77 -14.72
C ILE A 154 -10.51 -9.74 -15.20
N MET A 155 -10.09 -8.79 -16.03
CA MET A 155 -10.99 -7.73 -16.53
C MET A 155 -11.98 -8.21 -17.60
N THR A 156 -11.73 -9.36 -18.22
CA THR A 156 -12.53 -9.91 -19.33
C THR A 156 -13.39 -11.12 -18.93
N GLU A 157 -13.21 -11.66 -17.76
CA GLU A 157 -14.09 -12.66 -17.11
C GLU A 157 -15.34 -12.00 -16.51
#